data_4119e33b06a0603d75195ae35ac77e37
#
_entry.id   4119e33b06a0603d75195ae35ac77e37
#
_cell.length_a   1.000
_cell.length_b   1.000
_cell.length_c   1.000
_cell.angle_alpha   90.00
_cell.angle_beta   90.00
_cell.angle_gamma   90.00
#
_symmetry.space_group_name_H-M   'P 1'
#
loop_
_entity.id
_entity.type
_entity.pdbx_description
1 polymer ?
#
loop_
_entity_poly.entity_id
_entity_poly.type
_entity_poly.pdbx_seq_one_letter_code
_entity_poly.pdbx_strand_id
1 'polypeptide(L)'
;MFKIEVIGNLGADAEVKTAQGNKFVTMRIAHTEKWKDEHGNQQSRTIWIDATMNDVDSPVLPYLKQGVKVFVRGNASLRVYSSPKDRMMKAGAQVSVRELELVGGSSDDVPRRLIDPESGQVFDTQKYYWINRDNKDMKKDDRKILIDDKQHGFIMNKAGFVIPDPADKPDENQEQSSNG
;
A
#
# COMPACT_ATOMS: atom_id res chain seq x y z
N MET A 1 1.57 9.64 -27.87
CA MET A 1 1.56 8.50 -26.92
C MET A 1 1.08 9.05 -25.59
N PHE A 2 -0.02 8.51 -25.03
CA PHE A 2 -0.55 8.95 -23.74
C PHE A 2 -0.12 7.95 -22.65
N LYS A 3 0.79 8.36 -21.76
CA LYS A 3 1.30 7.58 -20.64
C LYS A 3 0.93 8.26 -19.34
N ILE A 4 0.83 7.47 -18.28
CA ILE A 4 0.59 7.94 -16.93
C ILE A 4 1.49 7.19 -15.94
N GLU A 5 1.91 7.90 -14.91
CA GLU A 5 2.56 7.37 -13.71
C GLU A 5 1.67 7.68 -12.52
N VAL A 6 1.44 6.69 -11.69
CA VAL A 6 0.56 6.80 -10.53
C VAL A 6 1.17 6.13 -9.33
N ILE A 7 1.16 6.82 -8.20
CA ILE A 7 1.38 6.24 -6.88
C ILE A 7 0.05 6.28 -6.13
N GLY A 8 -0.39 5.15 -5.60
CA GLY A 8 -1.63 5.06 -4.85
C GLY A 8 -1.78 3.74 -4.11
N ASN A 9 -2.83 3.61 -3.33
CA ASN A 9 -3.10 2.40 -2.59
C ASN A 9 -4.14 1.54 -3.32
N LEU A 10 -3.99 0.22 -3.28
CA LEU A 10 -5.00 -0.69 -3.81
C LEU A 10 -6.30 -0.60 -3.00
N GLY A 11 -7.42 -0.37 -3.68
CA GLY A 11 -8.74 -0.30 -3.05
C GLY A 11 -9.34 -1.67 -2.73
N ALA A 12 -8.83 -2.71 -3.36
CA ALA A 12 -9.17 -4.11 -3.16
C ALA A 12 -7.99 -4.99 -3.58
N ASP A 13 -8.02 -6.27 -3.23
CA ASP A 13 -7.07 -7.26 -3.74
C ASP A 13 -7.07 -7.27 -5.27
N ALA A 14 -5.89 -7.46 -5.88
CA ALA A 14 -5.81 -7.67 -7.32
C ALA A 14 -6.48 -9.00 -7.71
N GLU A 15 -7.19 -9.00 -8.82
CA GLU A 15 -7.94 -10.16 -9.30
C GLU A 15 -7.47 -10.58 -10.69
N VAL A 16 -7.31 -11.87 -10.91
CA VAL A 16 -7.10 -12.45 -12.25
C VAL A 16 -8.47 -12.62 -12.91
N LYS A 17 -8.65 -11.99 -14.07
CA LYS A 17 -9.88 -12.11 -14.88
C LYS A 17 -9.56 -12.73 -16.23
N THR A 18 -10.56 -13.35 -16.82
CA THR A 18 -10.48 -13.91 -18.17
C THR A 18 -11.51 -13.22 -19.07
N ALA A 19 -11.07 -12.69 -20.19
CA ALA A 19 -11.95 -12.18 -21.23
C ALA A 19 -11.42 -12.60 -22.60
N GLN A 20 -12.32 -13.08 -23.47
CA GLN A 20 -11.98 -13.52 -24.84
C GLN A 20 -10.80 -14.51 -24.88
N GLY A 21 -10.73 -15.43 -23.88
CA GLY A 21 -9.67 -16.42 -23.79
C GLY A 21 -8.33 -15.91 -23.21
N ASN A 22 -8.17 -14.62 -22.97
CA ASN A 22 -6.96 -14.04 -22.41
C ASN A 22 -7.14 -13.78 -20.91
N LYS A 23 -6.14 -14.14 -20.12
CA LYS A 23 -6.06 -13.83 -18.69
C LYS A 23 -5.34 -12.50 -18.49
N PHE A 24 -5.78 -11.73 -17.51
CA PHE A 24 -5.14 -10.48 -17.10
C PHE A 24 -5.48 -10.18 -15.64
N VAL A 25 -4.61 -9.42 -15.01
CA VAL A 25 -4.81 -8.94 -13.64
C VAL A 25 -5.51 -7.60 -13.68
N THR A 26 -6.53 -7.42 -12.84
CA THR A 26 -7.22 -6.14 -12.63
C THR A 26 -6.93 -5.60 -11.25
N MET A 27 -6.70 -4.30 -11.17
CA MET A 27 -6.44 -3.57 -9.94
C MET A 27 -7.22 -2.26 -9.94
N ARG A 28 -7.61 -1.80 -8.76
CA ARG A 28 -8.20 -0.48 -8.58
C ARG A 28 -7.34 0.33 -7.63
N ILE A 29 -6.76 1.43 -8.10
CA ILE A 29 -5.79 2.24 -7.40
C ILE A 29 -6.44 3.55 -6.95
N ALA A 30 -6.32 3.87 -5.67
CA ALA A 30 -6.73 5.13 -5.06
C ALA A 30 -5.51 6.06 -4.95
N HIS A 31 -5.48 7.12 -5.74
CA HIS A 31 -4.52 8.21 -5.57
C HIS A 31 -5.19 9.33 -4.79
N THR A 32 -4.66 9.68 -3.63
CA THR A 32 -5.22 10.72 -2.77
C THR A 32 -4.31 11.94 -2.74
N GLU A 33 -4.83 13.06 -3.22
CA GLU A 33 -4.21 14.37 -3.12
C GLU A 33 -4.70 15.08 -1.87
N LYS A 34 -3.80 15.77 -1.17
CA LYS A 34 -4.12 16.58 0.00
C LYS A 34 -3.57 17.98 -0.23
N TRP A 35 -4.38 19.02 0.02
CA TRP A 35 -3.96 20.41 -0.07
C TRP A 35 -4.64 21.25 1.03
N LYS A 36 -4.15 22.46 1.24
CA LYS A 36 -4.82 23.45 2.09
C LYS A 36 -5.58 24.43 1.20
N ASP A 37 -6.82 24.74 1.59
CA ASP A 37 -7.60 25.81 0.95
C ASP A 37 -7.09 27.21 1.34
N GLU A 38 -7.70 28.24 0.78
CA GLU A 38 -7.35 29.65 1.03
C GLU A 38 -7.52 30.06 2.50
N HIS A 39 -8.32 29.32 3.27
CA HIS A 39 -8.56 29.54 4.69
C HIS A 39 -7.66 28.68 5.59
N GLY A 40 -6.72 27.90 5.01
CA GLY A 40 -5.81 27.02 5.73
C GLY A 40 -6.42 25.66 6.13
N ASN A 41 -7.68 25.36 5.76
CA ASN A 41 -8.29 24.08 6.04
C ASN A 41 -7.72 22.98 5.15
N GLN A 42 -7.52 21.81 5.72
CA GLN A 42 -7.02 20.67 4.97
C GLN A 42 -8.14 20.06 4.11
N GLN A 43 -7.89 19.97 2.81
CA GLN A 43 -8.76 19.36 1.82
C GLN A 43 -8.13 18.08 1.28
N SER A 44 -8.94 17.14 0.81
CA SER A 44 -8.45 15.95 0.15
C SER A 44 -9.37 15.51 -0.99
N ARG A 45 -8.77 14.93 -2.03
CA ARG A 45 -9.49 14.34 -3.15
C ARG A 45 -8.88 12.99 -3.50
N THR A 46 -9.71 11.98 -3.68
CA THR A 46 -9.26 10.67 -4.15
C THR A 46 -9.67 10.45 -5.59
N ILE A 47 -8.69 10.16 -6.44
CA ILE A 47 -8.87 9.80 -7.84
C ILE A 47 -8.74 8.27 -7.93
N TRP A 48 -9.74 7.63 -8.50
CA TRP A 48 -9.75 6.20 -8.74
C TRP A 48 -9.30 5.86 -10.15
N ILE A 49 -8.35 4.93 -10.25
CA ILE A 49 -7.74 4.51 -11.50
C ILE A 49 -7.88 3.00 -11.62
N ASP A 50 -8.49 2.55 -12.71
CA ASP A 50 -8.55 1.13 -13.04
C ASP A 50 -7.27 0.75 -13.79
N ALA A 51 -6.54 -0.24 -13.30
CA ALA A 51 -5.30 -0.71 -13.91
C ALA A 51 -5.43 -2.18 -14.35
N THR A 52 -4.86 -2.52 -15.50
CA THR A 52 -4.81 -3.88 -16.02
C THR A 52 -3.39 -4.27 -16.37
N MET A 53 -2.99 -5.50 -16.02
CA MET A 53 -1.68 -6.06 -16.29
C MET A 53 -1.84 -7.43 -16.94
N ASN A 54 -1.12 -7.69 -18.04
CA ASN A 54 -1.22 -8.96 -18.77
C ASN A 54 -0.39 -10.09 -18.13
N ASP A 55 0.59 -9.75 -17.30
CA ASP A 55 1.44 -10.72 -16.62
C ASP A 55 0.70 -11.31 -15.40
N VAL A 56 0.05 -12.45 -15.63
CA VAL A 56 -0.72 -13.17 -14.59
C VAL A 56 0.15 -14.09 -13.73
N ASP A 57 1.39 -14.33 -14.15
CA ASP A 57 2.35 -15.17 -13.44
C ASP A 57 3.40 -14.33 -12.68
N SER A 58 3.18 -13.02 -12.63
CA SER A 58 4.06 -12.09 -11.94
C SER A 58 4.25 -12.47 -10.47
N PRO A 59 5.50 -12.57 -9.99
CA PRO A 59 5.80 -12.89 -8.59
C PRO A 59 5.27 -11.85 -7.60
N VAL A 60 4.90 -10.65 -8.09
CA VAL A 60 4.34 -9.59 -7.26
C VAL A 60 2.85 -9.79 -6.97
N LEU A 61 2.15 -10.61 -7.76
CA LEU A 61 0.70 -10.81 -7.66
C LEU A 61 0.18 -11.18 -6.26
N PRO A 62 0.82 -12.11 -5.51
CA PRO A 62 0.39 -12.47 -4.15
C PRO A 62 0.44 -11.29 -3.16
N TYR A 63 1.23 -10.27 -3.47
CA TYR A 63 1.44 -9.09 -2.61
C TYR A 63 0.51 -7.92 -2.97
N LEU A 64 -0.25 -8.01 -4.07
CA LEU A 64 -1.18 -6.96 -4.51
C LEU A 64 -2.50 -7.04 -3.73
N LYS A 65 -2.42 -6.74 -2.43
CA LYS A 65 -3.54 -6.78 -1.48
C LYS A 65 -4.15 -5.40 -1.25
N GLN A 66 -5.39 -5.37 -0.79
CA GLN A 66 -6.05 -4.12 -0.39
C GLN A 66 -5.17 -3.31 0.57
N GLY A 67 -5.06 -2.01 0.32
CA GLY A 67 -4.27 -1.09 1.13
C GLY A 67 -2.79 -1.00 0.74
N VAL A 68 -2.26 -1.96 -0.04
CA VAL A 68 -0.87 -1.91 -0.50
C VAL A 68 -0.66 -0.72 -1.42
N LYS A 69 0.42 0.05 -1.16
CA LYS A 69 0.83 1.17 -2.00
C LYS A 69 1.65 0.65 -3.19
N VAL A 70 1.26 1.08 -4.38
CA VAL A 70 1.92 0.69 -5.63
C VAL A 70 2.32 1.92 -6.44
N PHE A 71 3.44 1.82 -7.15
CA PHE A 71 3.77 2.66 -8.28
C PHE A 71 3.38 1.91 -9.55
N VAL A 72 2.69 2.58 -10.45
CA VAL A 72 2.29 2.02 -11.73
C VAL A 72 2.61 3.00 -12.84
N ARG A 73 3.28 2.51 -13.89
CA ARG A 73 3.50 3.23 -15.14
C ARG A 73 2.89 2.45 -16.29
N GLY A 74 2.19 3.12 -17.19
CA GLY A 74 1.59 2.44 -18.35
C GLY A 74 0.96 3.36 -19.36
N ASN A 75 0.30 2.74 -20.34
CA ASN A 75 -0.48 3.46 -21.32
C ASN A 75 -1.84 3.82 -20.73
N ALA A 76 -2.19 5.10 -20.77
CA ALA A 76 -3.45 5.59 -20.26
C ALA A 76 -4.52 5.68 -21.33
N SER A 77 -5.75 5.46 -20.92
CA SER A 77 -6.94 5.79 -21.69
C SER A 77 -7.99 6.42 -20.77
N LEU A 78 -8.81 7.28 -21.32
CA LEU A 78 -9.95 7.86 -20.62
C LEU A 78 -11.22 7.20 -21.16
N ARG A 79 -12.11 6.86 -20.24
CA ARG A 79 -13.44 6.36 -20.59
C ARG A 79 -14.51 7.17 -19.89
N VAL A 80 -15.63 7.33 -20.57
CA VAL A 80 -16.83 7.88 -19.95
C VAL A 80 -17.78 6.71 -19.67
N TYR A 81 -18.33 6.65 -18.48
CA TYR A 81 -19.26 5.61 -18.07
C TYR A 81 -20.43 6.19 -17.27
N SER A 82 -21.59 5.54 -17.37
CA SER A 82 -22.72 5.87 -16.51
C SER A 82 -22.55 5.21 -15.15
N SER A 83 -22.56 6.01 -14.10
CA SER A 83 -22.49 5.52 -12.72
C SER A 83 -23.85 4.94 -12.32
N PRO A 84 -23.93 3.65 -11.93
CA PRO A 84 -25.20 3.06 -11.51
C PRO A 84 -25.76 3.66 -10.23
N LYS A 85 -24.92 4.30 -9.42
CA LYS A 85 -25.29 4.86 -8.12
C LYS A 85 -26.09 6.17 -8.21
N ASP A 86 -25.73 7.04 -9.17
CA ASP A 86 -26.30 8.38 -9.32
C ASP A 86 -26.79 8.66 -10.74
N ARG A 87 -26.68 7.68 -11.65
CA ARG A 87 -27.06 7.76 -13.08
C ARG A 87 -26.36 8.91 -13.85
N MET A 88 -25.28 9.44 -13.29
CA MET A 88 -24.50 10.50 -13.93
C MET A 88 -23.38 9.91 -14.79
N MET A 89 -23.04 10.63 -15.86
CA MET A 89 -21.87 10.31 -16.67
C MET A 89 -20.61 10.73 -15.92
N LYS A 90 -19.69 9.78 -15.74
CA LYS A 90 -18.41 10.00 -15.08
C LYS A 90 -17.25 9.67 -15.98
N ALA A 91 -16.19 10.43 -15.90
CA ALA A 91 -14.92 10.10 -16.53
C ALA A 91 -14.09 9.21 -15.60
N GLY A 92 -13.50 8.17 -16.16
CA GLY A 92 -12.58 7.28 -15.46
C GLY A 92 -11.26 7.16 -16.22
N ALA A 93 -10.16 7.09 -15.49
CA ALA A 93 -8.86 6.76 -16.04
C ALA A 93 -8.63 5.25 -15.98
N GLN A 94 -8.11 4.70 -17.08
CA GLN A 94 -7.69 3.31 -17.16
C GLN A 94 -6.24 3.25 -17.61
N VAL A 95 -5.46 2.35 -17.00
CA VAL A 95 -4.03 2.18 -17.28
C VAL A 95 -3.76 0.74 -17.68
N SER A 96 -3.19 0.55 -18.87
CA SER A 96 -2.54 -0.72 -19.23
C SER A 96 -1.12 -0.69 -18.71
N VAL A 97 -0.87 -1.46 -17.66
CA VAL A 97 0.37 -1.47 -16.89
C VAL A 97 1.53 -2.00 -17.71
N ARG A 98 2.66 -1.31 -17.69
CA ARG A 98 3.94 -1.73 -18.26
C ARG A 98 4.98 -1.97 -17.20
N GLU A 99 4.88 -1.24 -16.11
CA GLU A 99 5.78 -1.31 -14.97
C GLU A 99 4.94 -1.19 -13.70
N LEU A 100 5.19 -2.05 -12.73
CA LEU A 100 4.56 -2.05 -11.44
C LEU A 100 5.60 -2.34 -10.37
N GLU A 101 5.64 -1.49 -9.36
CA GLU A 101 6.50 -1.64 -8.19
C GLU A 101 5.67 -1.51 -6.92
N LEU A 102 6.02 -2.27 -5.92
CA LEU A 102 5.50 -2.08 -4.56
C LEU A 102 6.21 -0.89 -3.94
N VAL A 103 5.46 0.14 -3.61
CA VAL A 103 6.01 1.37 -3.02
C VAL A 103 5.88 1.29 -1.52
N GLY A 104 7.01 1.07 -0.86
CA GLY A 104 7.10 1.11 0.59
C GLY A 104 6.44 -0.07 1.28
N GLY A 105 7.19 -0.78 2.03
CA GLY A 105 6.69 -1.73 3.01
C GLY A 105 6.38 -1.07 4.34
N SER A 106 6.61 0.24 4.47
CA SER A 106 6.24 0.98 5.67
C SER A 106 5.26 2.09 5.31
N SER A 107 4.14 2.17 6.02
CA SER A 107 3.44 3.42 6.21
C SER A 107 4.43 4.42 6.80
N ASP A 108 4.21 5.73 6.65
CA ASP A 108 5.01 6.76 7.32
C ASP A 108 5.06 6.55 8.85
N ASP A 109 4.16 5.70 9.37
CA ASP A 109 4.02 5.31 10.77
C ASP A 109 4.89 4.10 11.18
N VAL A 110 5.60 3.44 10.25
CA VAL A 110 6.47 2.30 10.58
C VAL A 110 7.93 2.73 10.58
N PRO A 111 8.62 2.67 11.72
CA PRO A 111 10.03 3.01 11.82
C PRO A 111 10.90 2.15 10.90
N ARG A 112 11.96 2.75 10.37
CA ARG A 112 12.90 2.03 9.50
C ARG A 112 13.57 0.84 10.18
N ARG A 113 13.80 0.94 11.50
CA ARG A 113 14.44 -0.10 12.28
C ARG A 113 13.51 -0.56 13.37
N LEU A 114 13.25 -1.84 13.40
CA LEU A 114 12.50 -2.51 14.46
C LEU A 114 13.39 -3.57 15.11
N ILE A 115 13.14 -3.85 16.36
CA ILE A 115 13.92 -4.77 17.16
C ILE A 115 13.04 -5.98 17.49
N ASP A 116 13.59 -7.15 17.35
CA ASP A 116 13.03 -8.36 17.93
C ASP A 116 13.32 -8.40 19.42
N PRO A 117 12.32 -8.30 20.30
CA PRO A 117 12.54 -8.22 21.74
C PRO A 117 13.13 -9.51 22.34
N GLU A 118 12.97 -10.65 21.65
CA GLU A 118 13.50 -11.93 22.12
C GLU A 118 14.98 -12.12 21.79
N SER A 119 15.38 -11.76 20.56
CA SER A 119 16.74 -12.02 20.08
C SER A 119 17.62 -10.76 20.07
N GLY A 120 17.05 -9.57 20.23
CA GLY A 120 17.75 -8.30 20.08
C GLY A 120 18.18 -7.98 18.64
N GLN A 121 17.75 -8.76 17.66
CA GLN A 121 18.11 -8.55 16.26
C GLN A 121 17.34 -7.37 15.68
N VAL A 122 17.99 -6.61 14.79
CA VAL A 122 17.41 -5.43 14.15
C VAL A 122 16.92 -5.78 12.74
N PHE A 123 15.67 -5.44 12.46
CA PHE A 123 15.04 -5.59 11.17
C PHE A 123 14.96 -4.25 10.43
N ASP A 124 15.44 -4.18 9.17
CA ASP A 124 15.30 -3.00 8.31
C ASP A 124 14.00 -3.11 7.51
N THR A 125 13.00 -2.30 7.85
CA THR A 125 11.66 -2.33 7.24
C THR A 125 11.63 -1.80 5.82
N GLN A 126 12.62 -1.04 5.36
CA GLN A 126 12.70 -0.57 3.98
C GLN A 126 13.29 -1.62 3.05
N LYS A 127 14.29 -2.34 3.54
CA LYS A 127 15.00 -3.37 2.76
C LYS A 127 14.47 -4.77 3.01
N TYR A 128 13.61 -4.93 4.03
CA TYR A 128 13.03 -6.21 4.44
C TYR A 128 14.06 -7.28 4.74
N TYR A 129 15.12 -6.94 5.48
CA TYR A 129 16.10 -7.90 5.92
C TYR A 129 16.56 -7.66 7.38
N TRP A 130 17.07 -8.71 8.01
CA TRP A 130 17.71 -8.63 9.32
C TRP A 130 19.14 -8.08 9.18
N ILE A 131 19.47 -7.00 9.88
CA ILE A 131 20.79 -6.35 9.76
C ILE A 131 21.91 -7.23 10.30
N ASN A 132 21.62 -8.02 11.34
CA ASN A 132 22.61 -8.81 12.08
C ASN A 132 22.56 -10.31 11.75
N ARG A 133 21.96 -10.73 10.63
CA ARG A 133 21.74 -12.13 10.29
C ARG A 133 22.12 -12.42 8.85
N ASP A 134 22.65 -13.63 8.61
CA ASP A 134 22.77 -14.18 7.25
C ASP A 134 21.36 -14.36 6.68
N ASN A 135 21.03 -13.55 5.65
CA ASN A 135 19.66 -13.41 5.12
C ASN A 135 19.21 -14.58 4.25
N LYS A 136 19.88 -15.72 4.27
CA LYS A 136 19.58 -16.88 3.41
C LYS A 136 18.23 -17.53 3.73
N ASP A 137 17.66 -17.31 4.92
CA ASP A 137 16.46 -18.00 5.39
C ASP A 137 15.47 -17.04 6.08
N MET A 138 15.11 -15.94 5.44
CA MET A 138 13.98 -15.13 5.91
C MET A 138 12.67 -15.92 5.75
N LYS A 139 12.41 -16.84 6.67
CA LYS A 139 11.06 -17.35 6.84
C LYS A 139 10.21 -16.21 7.37
N LYS A 140 9.17 -15.86 6.63
CA LYS A 140 8.14 -14.93 7.06
C LYS A 140 7.46 -15.54 8.28
N ASP A 141 7.85 -15.09 9.47
CA ASP A 141 7.12 -15.42 10.68
C ASP A 141 6.12 -14.29 10.94
N ASP A 142 4.89 -14.51 10.47
CA ASP A 142 3.77 -13.59 10.59
C ASP A 142 3.21 -13.46 12.01
N ARG A 143 3.81 -14.17 12.98
CA ARG A 143 3.42 -14.13 14.39
C ARG A 143 4.41 -13.34 15.24
N LYS A 144 5.56 -12.95 14.69
CA LYS A 144 6.60 -12.30 15.47
C LYS A 144 6.26 -10.81 15.62
N ILE A 145 6.20 -10.36 16.87
CA ILE A 145 6.03 -8.96 17.20
C ILE A 145 7.42 -8.32 17.23
N LEU A 146 7.62 -7.27 16.43
CA LEU A 146 8.78 -6.40 16.46
C LEU A 146 8.42 -5.14 17.24
N ILE A 147 9.39 -4.48 17.83
CA ILE A 147 9.19 -3.25 18.58
C ILE A 147 10.07 -2.11 18.06
N ASP A 148 9.60 -0.88 18.18
CA ASP A 148 10.40 0.32 17.96
C ASP A 148 11.18 0.70 19.24
N ASP A 149 11.88 1.84 19.20
CA ASP A 149 12.63 2.41 20.33
C ASP A 149 11.72 2.89 21.49
N LYS A 150 10.42 3.07 21.22
CA LYS A 150 9.38 3.45 22.20
C LYS A 150 8.57 2.27 22.70
N GLN A 151 8.95 1.04 22.35
CA GLN A 151 8.27 -0.21 22.69
C GLN A 151 6.90 -0.40 22.03
N HIS A 152 6.55 0.35 20.95
CA HIS A 152 5.36 0.10 20.17
C HIS A 152 5.51 -1.19 19.35
N GLY A 153 4.47 -1.99 19.29
CA GLY A 153 4.44 -3.27 18.59
C GLY A 153 4.18 -3.13 17.09
N PHE A 154 4.85 -3.96 16.32
CA PHE A 154 4.66 -4.09 14.87
C PHE A 154 4.63 -5.55 14.48
N ILE A 155 3.75 -5.91 13.56
CA ILE A 155 3.60 -7.27 13.05
C ILE A 155 3.76 -7.31 11.53
N MET A 156 4.16 -8.47 11.00
CA MET A 156 4.15 -8.70 9.56
C MET A 156 2.77 -9.21 9.14
N ASN A 157 2.10 -8.50 8.24
CA ASN A 157 0.80 -8.93 7.72
C ASN A 157 0.95 -10.13 6.75
N LYS A 158 -0.19 -10.71 6.35
CA LYS A 158 -0.22 -11.87 5.41
C LYS A 158 0.42 -11.58 4.05
N ALA A 159 0.48 -10.32 3.64
CA ALA A 159 1.13 -9.88 2.41
C ALA A 159 2.66 -9.72 2.58
N GLY A 160 3.18 -9.87 3.81
CA GLY A 160 4.60 -9.77 4.12
C GLY A 160 5.06 -8.33 4.37
N PHE A 161 4.15 -7.40 4.66
CA PHE A 161 4.50 -6.04 5.05
C PHE A 161 4.41 -5.86 6.56
N VAL A 162 5.34 -5.06 7.09
CA VAL A 162 5.30 -4.66 8.50
C VAL A 162 4.27 -3.56 8.68
N ILE A 163 3.38 -3.73 9.63
CA ILE A 163 2.33 -2.79 10.01
C ILE A 163 2.32 -2.61 11.53
N PRO A 164 1.83 -1.48 12.07
CA PRO A 164 1.57 -1.36 13.50
C PRO A 164 0.68 -2.50 14.00
N ASP A 165 0.98 -3.03 15.18
CA ASP A 165 0.16 -4.09 15.78
C ASP A 165 -1.23 -3.53 16.13
N PRO A 166 -2.33 -4.07 15.57
CA PRO A 166 -3.67 -3.63 15.91
C PRO A 166 -4.05 -3.81 17.39
N ALA A 167 -3.32 -4.68 18.11
CA ALA A 167 -3.50 -4.91 19.53
C ALA A 167 -2.76 -3.87 20.39
N ASP A 168 -1.74 -3.21 19.83
CA ASP A 168 -0.98 -2.14 20.47
C ASP A 168 -1.67 -0.80 20.20
N LYS A 169 -2.76 -0.53 20.92
CA LYS A 169 -3.44 0.78 20.83
C LYS A 169 -2.62 1.79 21.60
N PRO A 170 -2.16 2.90 20.97
CA PRO A 170 -1.60 4.01 21.73
C PRO A 170 -2.67 4.50 22.73
N ASP A 171 -2.28 4.64 23.99
CA ASP A 171 -3.12 5.26 25.01
C ASP A 171 -3.45 6.69 24.57
N GLU A 172 -4.72 6.95 24.20
CA GLU A 172 -5.25 8.28 23.80
C GLU A 172 -5.19 9.32 24.94
N ASN A 173 -4.53 9.01 26.08
CA ASN A 173 -4.54 9.82 27.29
C ASN A 173 -3.26 10.64 27.59
N GLN A 174 -2.28 10.72 26.67
CA GLN A 174 -1.06 11.50 26.95
C GLN A 174 -0.96 12.89 26.31
N GLU A 175 -1.95 13.34 25.54
CA GLU A 175 -1.93 14.69 24.92
C GLU A 175 -2.60 15.80 25.77
N GLN A 176 -3.08 15.53 26.97
CA GLN A 176 -3.78 16.56 27.78
C GLN A 176 -3.00 17.11 28.98
N SER A 177 -1.70 16.89 29.14
CA SER A 177 -0.97 17.42 30.30
C SER A 177 0.26 18.29 29.98
N SER A 178 0.26 19.02 28.86
CA SER A 178 1.29 20.04 28.59
C SER A 178 0.72 21.39 28.18
N ASN A 179 -0.37 21.85 28.76
CA ASN A 179 -0.77 23.24 28.78
C ASN A 179 -1.29 23.57 30.18
N GLY A 180 -0.37 23.97 31.02
CA GLY A 180 -0.58 24.53 32.33
C GLY A 180 0.53 25.53 32.62
#